data_1770c0255508f80f4bb6feb6f6df8d92
#
_entry.id   1770c0255508f80f4bb6feb6f6df8d92
#
_cell.length_a   1.000
_cell.length_b   1.000
_cell.length_c   1.000
_cell.angle_alpha   90.00
_cell.angle_beta   90.00
_cell.angle_gamma   90.00
#
_symmetry.space_group_name_H-M   'P 1'
#
loop_
_entity.id
_entity.type
_entity.pdbx_description
1 polymer ?
#
loop_
_entity_poly.entity_id
_entity_poly.type
_entity_poly.pdbx_seq_one_letter_code
_entity_poly.pdbx_strand_id
1 'polypeptide(L)'
;MEIKSIKEELNSLAYHGRGIMIGKSADGKKAVIAYFIMGRSENSRNRVFVEDGEGIRTQAFDESKMVDPHLIIYAPVRVLGNKTIVTNGDQTDTIYELMDKQMTFEQSLRTREFEDDAPNCTARRSGIIHIDNGEM
;
A
#
# COMPACT_ATOMS: atom_id res chain seq x y z
N MET A 1 26.41 -0.60 -6.10
CA MET A 1 25.15 -1.12 -5.52
C MET A 1 24.83 -2.42 -6.24
N GLU A 2 24.72 -3.53 -5.53
CA GLU A 2 24.40 -4.83 -6.12
C GLU A 2 22.90 -4.88 -6.41
N ILE A 3 22.53 -5.22 -7.65
CA ILE A 3 21.13 -5.41 -8.04
C ILE A 3 20.78 -6.86 -7.76
N LYS A 4 19.89 -7.08 -6.81
CA LYS A 4 19.41 -8.41 -6.43
C LYS A 4 18.08 -8.74 -7.10
N SER A 5 17.86 -10.03 -7.37
CA SER A 5 16.57 -10.51 -7.85
C SER A 5 15.54 -10.45 -6.73
N ILE A 6 14.47 -9.67 -6.93
CA ILE A 6 13.38 -9.57 -5.94
C ILE A 6 12.71 -10.93 -5.67
N LYS A 7 12.67 -11.80 -6.67
CA LYS A 7 12.14 -13.16 -6.53
C LYS A 7 13.00 -14.00 -5.58
N GLU A 8 14.33 -13.90 -5.71
CA GLU A 8 15.26 -14.65 -4.86
C GLU A 8 15.20 -14.12 -3.43
N GLU A 9 15.21 -12.80 -3.25
CA GLU A 9 15.10 -12.18 -1.93
C GLU A 9 13.79 -12.57 -1.22
N LEU A 10 12.63 -12.46 -1.90
CA LEU A 10 11.35 -12.84 -1.28
C LEU A 10 11.28 -14.34 -0.98
N ASN A 11 11.80 -15.21 -1.85
CA ASN A 11 11.82 -16.66 -1.61
C ASN A 11 12.74 -17.08 -0.46
N SER A 12 13.74 -16.28 -0.14
CA SER A 12 14.69 -16.56 0.97
C SER A 12 14.11 -16.24 2.35
N LEU A 13 12.99 -15.50 2.42
CA LEU A 13 12.39 -15.03 3.66
C LEU A 13 11.17 -15.87 4.05
N ALA A 14 11.17 -16.41 5.27
CA ALA A 14 9.99 -17.08 5.84
C ALA A 14 8.82 -16.09 6.06
N TYR A 15 9.13 -14.81 6.30
CA TYR A 15 8.16 -13.72 6.44
C TYR A 15 8.71 -12.45 5.80
N HIS A 16 8.10 -12.00 4.71
CA HIS A 16 8.52 -10.80 3.98
C HIS A 16 7.63 -9.58 4.24
N GLY A 17 6.61 -9.72 5.10
CA GLY A 17 5.80 -8.58 5.53
C GLY A 17 5.02 -7.92 4.40
N ARG A 18 5.17 -6.61 4.29
CA ARG A 18 4.52 -5.76 3.26
C ARG A 18 5.57 -5.02 2.46
N GLY A 19 5.36 -4.91 1.14
CA GLY A 19 6.24 -4.15 0.27
C GLY A 19 5.50 -3.42 -0.83
N ILE A 20 6.07 -2.27 -1.21
CA ILE A 20 5.60 -1.41 -2.29
C ILE A 20 6.71 -1.33 -3.33
N MET A 21 6.36 -1.52 -4.59
CA MET A 21 7.22 -1.26 -5.74
C MET A 21 6.54 -0.25 -6.65
N ILE A 22 7.29 0.76 -7.07
CA ILE A 22 6.85 1.81 -7.98
C ILE A 22 7.86 1.89 -9.11
N GLY A 23 7.38 1.93 -10.34
CA GLY A 23 8.24 2.00 -11.50
C GLY A 23 7.51 2.22 -12.81
N LYS A 24 8.25 2.06 -13.90
CA LYS A 24 7.73 2.06 -15.27
C LYS A 24 7.77 0.66 -15.86
N SER A 25 6.84 0.37 -16.77
CA SER A 25 6.93 -0.82 -17.62
C SER A 25 8.21 -0.78 -18.49
N ALA A 26 8.65 -1.95 -18.98
CA ALA A 26 9.87 -2.05 -19.78
C ALA A 26 9.84 -1.19 -21.04
N ASP A 27 8.66 -0.95 -21.61
CA ASP A 27 8.48 -0.06 -22.77
C ASP A 27 8.30 1.42 -22.39
N GLY A 28 8.35 1.75 -21.09
CA GLY A 28 8.20 3.10 -20.56
C GLY A 28 6.80 3.69 -20.63
N LYS A 29 5.80 2.94 -21.13
CA LYS A 29 4.47 3.49 -21.43
C LYS A 29 3.48 3.43 -20.28
N LYS A 30 3.77 2.66 -19.23
CA LYS A 30 2.87 2.46 -18.10
C LYS A 30 3.57 2.77 -16.79
N ALA A 31 2.91 3.51 -15.92
CA ALA A 31 3.22 3.54 -14.50
C ALA A 31 2.82 2.20 -13.88
N VAL A 32 3.68 1.62 -13.07
CA VAL A 32 3.46 0.32 -12.44
C VAL A 32 3.59 0.45 -10.94
N ILE A 33 2.56 0.02 -10.23
CA ILE A 33 2.60 -0.18 -8.79
C ILE A 33 2.37 -1.66 -8.52
N ALA A 34 3.24 -2.26 -7.71
CA ALA A 34 3.01 -3.58 -7.16
C ALA A 34 3.04 -3.50 -5.63
N TYR A 35 2.08 -4.14 -5.01
CA TYR A 35 1.97 -4.25 -3.57
C TYR A 35 1.81 -5.71 -3.17
N PHE A 36 2.63 -6.15 -2.23
CA PHE A 36 2.50 -7.48 -1.65
C PHE A 36 2.38 -7.41 -0.14
N ILE A 37 1.71 -8.40 0.43
CA ILE A 37 1.43 -8.46 1.85
C ILE A 37 1.41 -9.89 2.36
N MET A 38 2.03 -10.11 3.51
CA MET A 38 1.95 -11.33 4.29
C MET A 38 1.58 -11.00 5.73
N GLY A 39 0.47 -11.57 6.20
CA GLY A 39 0.05 -11.41 7.60
C GLY A 39 0.83 -12.33 8.54
N ARG A 40 1.08 -11.88 9.78
CA ARG A 40 1.71 -12.69 10.84
C ARG A 40 0.73 -13.66 11.48
N SER A 41 -0.49 -13.21 11.77
CA SER A 41 -1.53 -14.00 12.42
C SER A 41 -2.51 -14.58 11.41
N GLU A 42 -3.30 -15.56 11.82
CA GLU A 42 -4.39 -16.12 11.02
C GLU A 42 -5.39 -15.03 10.63
N ASN A 43 -5.81 -14.18 11.57
CA ASN A 43 -6.67 -13.04 11.29
C ASN A 43 -6.10 -12.09 10.23
N SER A 44 -4.81 -11.74 10.33
CA SER A 44 -4.16 -10.86 9.36
C SER A 44 -3.93 -11.49 7.98
N ARG A 45 -3.99 -12.81 7.86
CA ARG A 45 -3.94 -13.54 6.57
C ARG A 45 -5.31 -13.71 5.93
N ASN A 46 -6.38 -13.51 6.69
CA ASN A 46 -7.75 -13.66 6.23
C ASN A 46 -8.19 -12.46 5.38
N ARG A 47 -7.48 -12.20 4.28
CA ARG A 47 -7.78 -11.09 3.36
C ARG A 47 -7.34 -11.36 1.94
N VAL A 48 -8.04 -10.74 1.01
CA VAL A 48 -7.75 -10.73 -0.42
C VAL A 48 -7.74 -9.29 -0.92
N PHE A 49 -7.15 -9.06 -2.08
CA PHE A 49 -7.26 -7.79 -2.79
C PHE A 49 -8.49 -7.82 -3.70
N VAL A 50 -9.20 -6.71 -3.71
CA VAL A 50 -10.32 -6.47 -4.63
C VAL A 50 -10.17 -5.10 -5.29
N GLU A 51 -10.70 -4.95 -6.49
CA GLU A 51 -10.80 -3.66 -7.16
C GLU A 51 -11.77 -2.75 -6.40
N ASP A 52 -11.43 -1.47 -6.32
CA ASP A 52 -12.23 -0.43 -5.69
C ASP A 52 -12.14 0.84 -6.55
N GLY A 53 -13.04 0.96 -7.53
CA GLY A 53 -12.94 1.97 -8.57
C GLY A 53 -11.63 1.83 -9.35
N GLU A 54 -10.84 2.91 -9.42
CA GLU A 54 -9.50 2.89 -10.03
C GLU A 54 -8.41 2.42 -9.06
N GLY A 55 -8.76 2.13 -7.82
CA GLY A 55 -7.86 1.69 -6.76
C GLY A 55 -7.98 0.21 -6.41
N ILE A 56 -7.38 -0.14 -5.29
CA ILE A 56 -7.39 -1.49 -4.74
C ILE A 56 -7.65 -1.38 -3.24
N ARG A 57 -8.49 -2.28 -2.70
CA ARG A 57 -8.65 -2.44 -1.26
C ARG A 57 -8.46 -3.88 -0.82
N THR A 58 -8.22 -4.09 0.46
CA THR A 58 -8.31 -5.41 1.07
C THR A 58 -9.74 -5.69 1.52
N GLN A 59 -10.11 -6.95 1.49
CA GLN A 59 -11.40 -7.45 1.97
C GLN A 59 -11.16 -8.75 2.72
N ALA A 60 -12.00 -9.09 3.69
CA ALA A 60 -11.95 -10.40 4.33
C ALA A 60 -12.12 -11.52 3.30
N PHE A 61 -11.29 -12.54 3.38
CA PHE A 61 -11.49 -13.77 2.60
C PHE A 61 -12.68 -14.57 3.14
N ASP A 62 -12.79 -14.63 4.46
CA ASP A 62 -13.89 -15.28 5.18
C ASP A 62 -14.37 -14.32 6.27
N GLU A 63 -15.50 -13.67 6.04
CA GLU A 63 -16.10 -12.68 6.97
C GLU A 63 -16.40 -13.30 8.35
N SER A 64 -16.76 -14.59 8.40
CA SER A 64 -17.07 -15.27 9.66
C SER A 64 -15.85 -15.44 10.58
N LYS A 65 -14.65 -15.34 10.03
CA LYS A 65 -13.37 -15.46 10.75
C LYS A 65 -12.69 -14.12 11.02
N MET A 66 -13.29 -13.01 10.60
CA MET A 66 -12.72 -11.69 10.83
C MET A 66 -13.02 -11.27 12.27
N VAL A 67 -11.98 -11.24 13.09
CA VAL A 67 -12.10 -10.87 14.52
C VAL A 67 -11.96 -9.37 14.70
N ASP A 68 -10.94 -8.77 14.07
CA ASP A 68 -10.66 -7.34 14.16
C ASP A 68 -10.17 -6.84 12.79
N PRO A 69 -10.97 -6.03 12.08
CA PRO A 69 -10.57 -5.47 10.78
C PRO A 69 -9.55 -4.35 10.91
N HIS A 70 -9.35 -3.79 12.10
CA HIS A 70 -8.42 -2.69 12.32
C HIS A 70 -6.99 -3.07 11.86
N LEU A 71 -6.32 -2.21 11.14
CA LEU A 71 -5.01 -2.43 10.52
C LEU A 71 -4.93 -3.55 9.46
N ILE A 72 -6.04 -4.27 9.20
CA ILE A 72 -6.07 -5.40 8.27
C ILE A 72 -6.82 -5.04 7.00
N ILE A 73 -7.98 -4.38 7.15
CA ILE A 73 -8.86 -3.96 6.05
C ILE A 73 -8.63 -2.47 5.76
N TYR A 74 -8.10 -2.17 4.59
CA TYR A 74 -7.78 -0.81 4.11
C TYR A 74 -7.60 -0.80 2.60
N ALA A 75 -7.54 0.39 2.00
CA ALA A 75 -7.20 0.57 0.59
C ALA A 75 -5.70 0.83 0.44
N PRO A 76 -4.86 -0.14 0.00
CA PRO A 76 -3.44 0.13 -0.22
C PRO A 76 -3.18 1.06 -1.41
N VAL A 77 -4.10 1.16 -2.35
CA VAL A 77 -3.96 2.01 -3.55
C VAL A 77 -5.23 2.82 -3.76
N ARG A 78 -5.09 4.14 -3.89
CA ARG A 78 -6.17 5.06 -4.30
C ARG A 78 -5.69 6.03 -5.37
N VAL A 79 -6.59 6.41 -6.26
CA VAL A 79 -6.34 7.36 -7.34
C VAL A 79 -7.08 8.67 -7.06
N LEU A 80 -6.35 9.79 -7.16
CA LEU A 80 -6.87 11.14 -7.02
C LEU A 80 -6.47 11.96 -8.25
N GLY A 81 -7.36 12.05 -9.24
CA GLY A 81 -7.07 12.68 -10.51
C GLY A 81 -5.87 12.02 -11.21
N ASN A 82 -4.80 12.79 -11.45
CA ASN A 82 -3.57 12.27 -12.08
C ASN A 82 -2.56 11.66 -11.07
N LYS A 83 -2.97 11.45 -9.84
CA LYS A 83 -2.09 10.95 -8.77
C LYS A 83 -2.55 9.57 -8.30
N THR A 84 -1.63 8.64 -8.22
CA THR A 84 -1.87 7.33 -7.61
C THR A 84 -1.09 7.23 -6.31
N ILE A 85 -1.80 7.06 -5.20
CA ILE A 85 -1.26 6.95 -3.85
C ILE A 85 -1.19 5.47 -3.50
N VAL A 86 -0.05 5.02 -2.97
CA VAL A 86 0.14 3.65 -2.48
C VAL A 86 0.75 3.67 -1.10
N THR A 87 0.21 2.87 -0.19
CA THR A 87 0.75 2.75 1.17
C THR A 87 0.66 1.32 1.71
N ASN A 88 1.34 1.08 2.83
CA ASN A 88 1.33 -0.21 3.49
C ASN A 88 0.25 -0.34 4.59
N GLY A 89 -0.71 0.57 4.67
CA GLY A 89 -1.73 0.56 5.71
C GLY A 89 -2.89 1.53 5.43
N ASP A 90 -3.68 1.80 6.44
CA ASP A 90 -4.88 2.65 6.40
C ASP A 90 -4.60 4.13 6.13
N GLN A 91 -3.35 4.58 6.25
CA GLN A 91 -2.99 5.97 5.97
C GLN A 91 -3.24 6.39 4.51
N THR A 92 -3.49 5.47 3.59
CA THR A 92 -3.88 5.81 2.20
C THR A 92 -5.12 6.70 2.19
N ASP A 93 -6.13 6.35 2.98
CA ASP A 93 -7.38 7.13 3.07
C ASP A 93 -7.12 8.51 3.65
N THR A 94 -6.32 8.60 4.72
CA THR A 94 -5.92 9.88 5.30
C THR A 94 -5.21 10.78 4.26
N ILE A 95 -4.24 10.22 3.53
CA ILE A 95 -3.49 10.97 2.52
C ILE A 95 -4.43 11.42 1.40
N TYR A 96 -5.28 10.53 0.90
CA TYR A 96 -6.25 10.82 -0.14
C TYR A 96 -7.18 11.98 0.26
N GLU A 97 -7.80 11.91 1.44
CA GLU A 97 -8.74 12.92 1.93
C GLU A 97 -8.09 14.28 2.16
N LEU A 98 -6.87 14.30 2.69
CA LEU A 98 -6.16 15.55 2.94
C LEU A 98 -5.65 16.19 1.64
N MET A 99 -5.19 15.39 0.69
CA MET A 99 -4.81 15.88 -0.63
C MET A 99 -6.01 16.38 -1.44
N ASP A 100 -7.17 15.76 -1.31
CA ASP A 100 -8.43 16.24 -1.90
C ASP A 100 -8.81 17.62 -1.34
N LYS A 101 -8.47 17.88 -0.07
CA LYS A 101 -8.58 19.20 0.61
C LYS A 101 -7.38 20.14 0.36
N GLN A 102 -6.61 19.89 -0.70
CA GLN A 102 -5.49 20.71 -1.16
C GLN A 102 -4.25 20.71 -0.26
N MET A 103 -4.11 19.77 0.67
CA MET A 103 -2.83 19.57 1.37
C MET A 103 -1.82 18.89 0.44
N THR A 104 -0.54 19.13 0.66
CA THR A 104 0.51 18.39 -0.05
C THR A 104 0.63 16.96 0.48
N PHE A 105 1.25 16.09 -0.32
CA PHE A 105 1.54 14.72 0.10
C PHE A 105 2.36 14.68 1.40
N GLU A 106 3.41 15.50 1.49
CA GLU A 106 4.27 15.61 2.67
C GLU A 106 3.52 16.12 3.91
N GLN A 107 2.63 17.11 3.74
CA GLN A 107 1.78 17.59 4.83
C GLN A 107 0.86 16.48 5.33
N SER A 108 0.27 15.71 4.41
CA SER A 108 -0.61 14.60 4.75
C SER A 108 0.13 13.49 5.50
N LEU A 109 1.37 13.16 5.10
CA LEU A 109 2.21 12.18 5.79
C LEU A 109 2.49 12.55 7.24
N ARG A 110 2.71 13.84 7.51
CA ARG A 110 3.04 14.33 8.87
C ARG A 110 1.89 14.24 9.87
N THR A 111 0.67 13.95 9.41
CA THR A 111 -0.50 13.76 10.29
C THR A 111 -0.58 12.35 10.88
N ARG A 112 0.28 11.43 10.45
CA ARG A 112 0.23 10.02 10.86
C ARG A 112 1.57 9.58 11.44
N GLU A 113 1.50 8.88 12.55
CA GLU A 113 2.62 8.19 13.18
C GLU A 113 2.69 6.72 12.70
N PHE A 114 3.50 5.90 13.33
CA PHE A 114 3.55 4.45 13.10
C PHE A 114 2.19 3.77 13.38
N GLU A 115 2.03 2.51 12.99
CA GLU A 115 0.81 1.75 13.27
C GLU A 115 0.68 1.45 14.76
N ASP A 116 -0.56 1.46 15.27
CA ASP A 116 -0.88 1.10 16.66
C ASP A 116 -0.92 -0.43 16.81
N ASP A 117 0.24 -1.05 16.56
CA ASP A 117 0.45 -2.50 16.63
C ASP A 117 1.57 -2.89 17.60
N ALA A 118 1.64 -2.22 18.76
CA ALA A 118 2.64 -2.50 19.78
C ALA A 118 2.76 -4.02 20.07
N PRO A 119 3.97 -4.55 20.29
CA PRO A 119 5.26 -3.85 20.40
C PRO A 119 5.96 -3.57 19.04
N ASN A 120 5.36 -3.87 17.90
CA ASN A 120 6.00 -3.79 16.58
C ASN A 120 6.20 -2.33 16.14
N CYS A 121 5.24 -1.45 16.44
CA CYS A 121 5.23 -0.05 15.99
C CYS A 121 5.57 0.05 14.50
N THR A 122 4.81 -0.67 13.67
CA THR A 122 5.11 -0.83 12.24
C THR A 122 5.18 0.52 11.53
N ALA A 123 6.30 0.77 10.89
CA ALA A 123 6.52 2.01 10.15
C ALA A 123 5.55 2.15 8.97
N ARG A 124 4.91 3.31 8.86
CA ARG A 124 4.06 3.66 7.72
C ARG A 124 4.95 4.03 6.53
N ARG A 125 4.75 3.33 5.41
CA ARG A 125 5.44 3.59 4.15
C ARG A 125 4.44 4.01 3.11
N SER A 126 4.76 5.07 2.37
CA SER A 126 3.86 5.65 1.39
C SER A 126 4.64 6.08 0.16
N GLY A 127 3.99 6.00 -0.99
CA GLY A 127 4.49 6.48 -2.25
C GLY A 127 3.38 7.14 -3.07
N ILE A 128 3.76 8.00 -3.98
CA ILE A 128 2.86 8.66 -4.90
C ILE A 128 3.47 8.66 -6.30
N ILE A 129 2.64 8.40 -7.30
CA ILE A 129 2.96 8.61 -8.71
C ILE A 129 2.12 9.76 -9.23
N HIS A 130 2.75 10.68 -9.93
CA HIS A 130 2.07 11.70 -10.73
C HIS A 130 2.19 11.31 -12.20
N ILE A 131 1.11 11.41 -12.95
CA ILE A 131 1.10 11.19 -14.39
C ILE A 131 0.61 12.48 -15.05
N ASP A 132 1.56 13.24 -15.61
CA ASP A 132 1.28 14.49 -16.30
C ASP A 132 1.64 14.35 -17.77
N ASN A 133 0.68 14.57 -18.67
CA ASN A 133 0.86 14.51 -20.13
C ASN A 133 1.54 13.21 -20.62
N GLY A 134 1.29 12.09 -19.95
CA GLY A 134 1.91 10.80 -20.26
C GLY A 134 3.34 10.61 -19.72
N GLU A 135 3.84 11.55 -18.94
CA GLU A 135 5.08 11.44 -18.18
C GLU A 135 4.82 11.11 -16.71
N MET A 136 5.76 10.37 -16.10
CA MET A 136 5.70 9.93 -14.71
C MET A 136 6.92 10.44 -13.94
#